data_a33c84863f43f8598bb71126fe0a443b
#
_entry.id   a33c84863f43f8598bb71126fe0a443b
#
_cell.length_a   1.000
_cell.length_b   1.000
_cell.length_c   1.000
_cell.angle_alpha   90.00
_cell.angle_beta   90.00
_cell.angle_gamma   90.00
#
_symmetry.space_group_name_H-M   'P 1'
#
loop_
_entity.id
_entity.type
_entity.pdbx_description
1 polymer ?
#
loop_
_entity_poly.entity_id
_entity_poly.type
_entity_poly.pdbx_seq_one_letter_code
_entity_poly.pdbx_strand_id
1 'polypeptide(L)'
;LRRQRQMCIRDSVNISMDAGTQKPEDIYKENMHKPCLAQHAAFIVQQNGGDAEWLRDEFFRLEYFVGGYVNRYRHRATGLYFWQTDVMIGVDNDPCTYFRPDRSSGSIFLNCMMYKELRAMEYLAGRLDLQELAAEYARNADDLKAAVQEHCWDERDGFFYSVDLNLRPVSTEKEPYHGGAPRTWDCLIQRIGVWSGFLAMWADIATPEQAERMVREHFSDERTFNAPYGVRTLSKMEKMYSLKASGNPSTWLGPIWGVSNYLTWRGLVKYGFKEEAQELASKTIALFGQDYERTGVLHEYYQPSNGEPILNPGFQNWNTLVINMLNWMDGKPVVAEF
;
A
#
# COMPACT_ATOMS: atom_id res chain seq x y z
N LEU A 1 -0.86 -4.75 -24.67
CA LEU A 1 -0.22 -5.91 -24.01
C LEU A 1 1.28 -6.01 -24.30
N ARG A 2 1.76 -5.89 -25.56
CA ARG A 2 3.21 -5.91 -25.87
C ARG A 2 3.97 -4.69 -25.33
N ARG A 3 3.38 -3.49 -25.39
CA ARG A 3 3.98 -2.26 -24.81
C ARG A 3 4.01 -2.31 -23.28
N GLN A 4 2.97 -2.83 -22.63
CA GLN A 4 2.97 -3.01 -21.18
C GLN A 4 3.99 -4.04 -20.70
N ARG A 5 4.18 -5.16 -21.42
CA ARG A 5 5.24 -6.13 -21.11
C ARG A 5 6.65 -5.57 -21.27
N GLN A 6 6.88 -4.71 -22.28
CA GLN A 6 8.18 -4.06 -22.45
C GLN A 6 8.46 -3.01 -21.37
N MET A 7 7.44 -2.29 -20.89
CA MET A 7 7.57 -1.36 -19.74
C MET A 7 7.95 -2.11 -18.46
N CYS A 8 7.29 -3.23 -18.14
CA CYS A 8 7.55 -3.97 -16.91
C CYS A 8 8.95 -4.62 -16.83
N ILE A 9 9.59 -4.92 -17.95
CA ILE A 9 10.87 -5.64 -17.97
C ILE A 9 12.07 -4.70 -18.16
N ARG A 10 11.93 -3.63 -18.94
CA ARG A 10 13.04 -2.70 -19.23
C ARG A 10 13.20 -1.59 -18.19
N ASP A 11 12.12 -1.15 -17.59
CA ASP A 11 12.09 0.00 -16.69
C ASP A 11 11.76 -0.41 -15.23
N SER A 12 11.99 -1.67 -14.89
CA SER A 12 11.66 -2.23 -13.56
C SER A 12 12.42 -1.59 -12.39
N VAL A 13 13.41 -0.75 -12.65
CA VAL A 13 14.16 -0.06 -11.61
C VAL A 13 13.75 1.39 -11.46
N ASN A 14 13.42 2.08 -12.56
CA ASN A 14 12.99 3.48 -12.53
C ASN A 14 11.71 3.63 -13.35
N ILE A 15 10.65 4.07 -12.75
CA ILE A 15 9.48 4.55 -13.47
C ILE A 15 9.61 6.04 -13.69
N SER A 16 9.60 6.34 -14.91
CA SER A 16 9.30 7.62 -15.43
C SER A 16 7.79 7.68 -15.70
N MET A 17 7.07 8.33 -14.85
CA MET A 17 5.61 8.17 -14.79
C MET A 17 4.84 8.89 -15.87
N ASP A 18 5.42 9.83 -16.55
CA ASP A 18 4.70 10.56 -17.57
C ASP A 18 5.61 10.93 -18.73
N ALA A 19 5.59 10.08 -19.76
CA ALA A 19 6.41 10.26 -20.95
C ALA A 19 6.22 11.62 -21.63
N GLY A 20 5.15 12.34 -21.30
CA GLY A 20 4.85 13.67 -21.86
C GLY A 20 5.43 14.85 -21.08
N THR A 21 5.83 14.67 -19.84
CA THR A 21 6.25 15.77 -18.95
C THR A 21 7.71 15.75 -18.54
N GLN A 22 8.47 14.74 -18.99
CA GLN A 22 9.86 14.58 -18.56
C GLN A 22 10.79 15.62 -19.13
N LYS A 23 11.40 16.34 -18.21
CA LYS A 23 12.57 17.16 -18.49
C LYS A 23 13.84 16.36 -18.22
N PRO A 24 14.99 16.65 -18.87
CA PRO A 24 16.25 15.95 -18.64
C PRO A 24 16.75 15.96 -17.19
N GLU A 25 16.25 16.90 -16.38
CA GLU A 25 16.57 17.10 -14.97
C GLU A 25 15.46 16.63 -14.04
N ASP A 26 14.62 15.72 -14.50
CA ASP A 26 13.42 15.30 -13.79
C ASP A 26 13.78 14.63 -12.45
N ILE A 27 13.24 15.18 -11.38
CA ILE A 27 13.36 14.63 -10.02
C ILE A 27 12.77 13.22 -9.92
N TYR A 28 11.90 12.83 -10.85
CA TYR A 28 11.27 11.51 -10.90
C TYR A 28 12.19 10.40 -11.45
N LYS A 29 13.38 10.72 -11.97
CA LYS A 29 14.33 9.72 -12.45
C LYS A 29 14.71 8.65 -11.43
N GLU A 30 14.62 9.00 -10.15
CA GLU A 30 14.93 8.09 -9.06
C GLU A 30 13.70 7.31 -8.56
N ASN A 31 12.50 7.59 -9.06
CA ASN A 31 11.31 6.84 -8.69
C ASN A 31 11.43 5.40 -9.17
N MET A 32 11.17 4.47 -8.25
CA MET A 32 11.11 3.05 -8.57
C MET A 32 9.66 2.58 -8.69
N HIS A 33 9.46 1.49 -9.42
CA HIS A 33 8.19 0.78 -9.40
C HIS A 33 7.84 0.35 -7.98
N LYS A 34 6.54 0.24 -7.67
CA LYS A 34 6.07 -0.29 -6.39
C LYS A 34 6.68 -1.65 -6.10
N PRO A 35 7.01 -1.97 -4.84
CA PRO A 35 7.65 -3.22 -4.47
C PRO A 35 6.63 -4.38 -4.48
N CYS A 36 6.42 -4.94 -5.67
CA CYS A 36 5.50 -6.06 -5.90
C CYS A 36 6.03 -7.08 -6.94
N LEU A 37 7.26 -6.91 -7.40
CA LEU A 37 7.81 -7.75 -8.46
C LEU A 37 8.08 -9.18 -7.96
N ALA A 38 8.70 -9.31 -6.79
CA ALA A 38 8.93 -10.61 -6.16
C ALA A 38 7.61 -11.26 -5.72
N GLN A 39 6.64 -10.48 -5.27
CA GLN A 39 5.29 -10.98 -4.95
C GLN A 39 4.62 -11.60 -6.18
N HIS A 40 4.72 -10.98 -7.36
CA HIS A 40 4.19 -11.55 -8.60
C HIS A 40 4.92 -12.84 -9.00
N ALA A 41 6.25 -12.86 -8.89
CA ALA A 41 7.03 -14.07 -9.15
C ALA A 41 6.66 -15.22 -8.20
N ALA A 42 6.54 -14.91 -6.90
CA ALA A 42 6.13 -15.86 -5.88
C ALA A 42 4.71 -16.39 -6.12
N PHE A 43 3.78 -15.52 -6.52
CA PHE A 43 2.44 -15.93 -6.94
C PHE A 43 2.47 -16.93 -8.10
N ILE A 44 3.26 -16.65 -9.15
CA ILE A 44 3.41 -17.56 -10.29
C ILE A 44 3.97 -18.92 -9.84
N VAL A 45 5.00 -18.90 -8.98
CA VAL A 45 5.60 -20.12 -8.42
C VAL A 45 4.56 -20.94 -7.64
N GLN A 46 3.75 -20.29 -6.80
CA GLN A 46 2.67 -20.97 -6.07
C GLN A 46 1.63 -21.59 -7.00
N GLN A 47 1.21 -20.88 -8.05
CA GLN A 47 0.23 -21.39 -9.03
C GLN A 47 0.78 -22.56 -9.86
N ASN A 48 2.11 -22.64 -10.03
CA ASN A 48 2.80 -23.71 -10.74
C ASN A 48 3.28 -24.84 -9.80
N GLY A 49 2.62 -25.05 -8.67
CA GLY A 49 2.96 -26.14 -7.75
C GLY A 49 4.28 -25.96 -7.00
N GLY A 50 4.80 -24.73 -6.96
CA GLY A 50 6.02 -24.37 -6.25
C GLY A 50 7.31 -24.52 -7.08
N ASP A 51 7.20 -24.74 -8.38
CA ASP A 51 8.35 -24.77 -9.28
C ASP A 51 8.87 -23.35 -9.54
N ALA A 52 10.07 -23.06 -9.04
CA ALA A 52 10.79 -21.79 -9.19
C ALA A 52 11.99 -21.89 -10.14
N GLU A 53 12.29 -23.05 -10.72
CA GLU A 53 13.54 -23.27 -11.47
C GLU A 53 13.67 -22.31 -12.69
N TRP A 54 12.56 -21.96 -13.30
CA TRP A 54 12.51 -20.97 -14.39
C TRP A 54 13.04 -19.57 -14.00
N LEU A 55 13.14 -19.29 -12.71
CA LEU A 55 13.59 -18.00 -12.18
C LEU A 55 15.07 -18.02 -11.79
N ARG A 56 15.72 -19.19 -11.70
CA ARG A 56 17.09 -19.35 -11.15
C ARG A 56 18.09 -18.39 -11.76
N ASP A 57 18.16 -18.33 -13.09
CA ASP A 57 19.13 -17.52 -13.81
C ASP A 57 18.80 -16.01 -13.76
N GLU A 58 17.57 -15.64 -13.44
CA GLU A 58 17.07 -14.27 -13.41
C GLU A 58 16.83 -13.75 -11.98
N PHE A 59 17.00 -14.59 -10.96
CA PHE A 59 16.73 -14.24 -9.55
C PHE A 59 17.52 -12.99 -9.09
N PHE A 60 18.76 -12.83 -9.59
CA PHE A 60 19.57 -11.64 -9.29
C PHE A 60 18.90 -10.32 -9.69
N ARG A 61 17.97 -10.32 -10.65
CA ARG A 61 17.22 -9.11 -11.04
C ARG A 61 16.22 -8.69 -9.99
N LEU A 62 15.61 -9.67 -9.30
CA LEU A 62 14.77 -9.40 -8.14
C LEU A 62 15.60 -8.85 -6.99
N GLU A 63 16.79 -9.44 -6.73
CA GLU A 63 17.73 -8.95 -5.73
C GLU A 63 18.14 -7.50 -6.03
N TYR A 64 18.45 -7.20 -7.28
CA TYR A 64 18.80 -5.84 -7.71
C TYR A 64 17.67 -4.85 -7.50
N PHE A 65 16.44 -5.25 -7.82
CA PHE A 65 15.25 -4.41 -7.61
C PHE A 65 15.01 -4.16 -6.12
N VAL A 66 14.95 -5.20 -5.30
CA VAL A 66 14.73 -5.09 -3.85
C VAL A 66 15.90 -4.36 -3.18
N GLY A 67 17.14 -4.65 -3.59
CA GLY A 67 18.34 -3.94 -3.15
C GLY A 67 18.30 -2.44 -3.44
N GLY A 68 17.63 -2.04 -4.53
CA GLY A 68 17.36 -0.64 -4.83
C GLY A 68 16.57 0.06 -3.72
N TYR A 69 15.54 -0.59 -3.18
CA TYR A 69 14.78 -0.09 -2.03
C TYR A 69 15.62 -0.08 -0.76
N VAL A 70 16.25 -1.20 -0.43
CA VAL A 70 17.06 -1.36 0.80
C VAL A 70 18.17 -0.30 0.88
N ASN A 71 18.83 -0.03 -0.23
CA ASN A 71 20.01 0.86 -0.26
C ASN A 71 19.66 2.34 -0.38
N ARG A 72 18.53 2.70 -1.02
CA ARG A 72 18.23 4.10 -1.37
C ARG A 72 17.03 4.70 -0.64
N TYR A 73 16.05 3.87 -0.26
CA TYR A 73 14.77 4.35 0.26
C TYR A 73 14.46 3.86 1.67
N ARG A 74 15.46 3.34 2.39
CA ARG A 74 15.34 2.97 3.80
C ARG A 74 15.86 4.08 4.69
N HIS A 75 15.03 4.57 5.62
CA HIS A 75 15.42 5.51 6.65
C HIS A 75 16.18 4.78 7.75
N ARG A 76 17.45 5.16 7.97
CA ARG A 76 18.38 4.39 8.81
C ARG A 76 17.99 4.35 10.28
N ALA A 77 17.44 5.46 10.80
CA ALA A 77 17.11 5.57 12.22
C ALA A 77 15.89 4.72 12.59
N THR A 78 14.87 4.68 11.74
CA THR A 78 13.62 3.94 11.99
C THR A 78 13.57 2.56 11.33
N GLY A 79 14.40 2.30 10.32
CA GLY A 79 14.30 1.09 9.52
C GLY A 79 13.15 1.10 8.50
N LEU A 80 12.29 2.11 8.51
CA LEU A 80 11.15 2.25 7.59
C LEU A 80 11.59 2.68 6.19
N TYR A 81 10.80 2.30 5.20
CA TYR A 81 10.97 2.75 3.82
C TYR A 81 10.12 4.00 3.55
N PHE A 82 10.62 4.86 2.66
CA PHE A 82 9.96 6.09 2.25
C PHE A 82 9.83 6.19 0.72
N TRP A 83 8.82 6.94 0.27
CA TRP A 83 8.69 7.30 -1.13
C TRP A 83 9.69 8.39 -1.51
N GLN A 84 10.33 8.27 -2.69
CA GLN A 84 11.21 9.31 -3.22
C GLN A 84 10.43 10.61 -3.45
N THR A 85 9.29 10.49 -4.13
CA THR A 85 8.35 11.60 -4.38
C THR A 85 6.91 11.10 -4.21
N ASP A 86 5.94 12.01 -4.24
CA ASP A 86 4.51 11.72 -4.26
C ASP A 86 4.08 10.87 -5.47
N VAL A 87 4.69 11.08 -6.63
CA VAL A 87 4.39 10.32 -7.84
C VAL A 87 4.73 8.84 -7.71
N MET A 88 5.78 8.52 -6.95
CA MET A 88 6.22 7.14 -6.75
C MET A 88 5.16 6.25 -6.10
N ILE A 89 4.30 6.81 -5.23
CA ILE A 89 3.23 6.05 -4.59
C ILE A 89 2.13 5.63 -5.58
N GLY A 90 1.82 6.46 -6.59
CA GLY A 90 0.72 6.24 -7.54
C GLY A 90 -0.66 6.25 -6.89
N VAL A 91 -0.78 6.91 -5.75
CA VAL A 91 -2.01 7.33 -5.08
C VAL A 91 -2.01 8.84 -5.12
N ASP A 92 -2.47 9.39 -6.22
CA ASP A 92 -2.12 10.70 -6.79
C ASP A 92 -2.17 11.89 -5.83
N ASN A 93 -2.99 11.86 -4.83
CA ASN A 93 -3.08 12.92 -3.83
C ASN A 93 -3.20 12.35 -2.40
N ASP A 94 -2.45 11.27 -2.13
CA ASP A 94 -2.34 10.76 -0.75
C ASP A 94 -1.84 11.86 0.19
N PRO A 95 -2.61 12.23 1.23
CA PRO A 95 -2.29 13.39 2.04
C PRO A 95 -1.03 13.21 2.89
N CYS A 96 -0.61 11.97 3.13
CA CYS A 96 0.62 11.69 3.86
C CYS A 96 1.88 11.82 2.99
N THR A 97 1.72 11.91 1.66
CA THR A 97 2.82 11.98 0.70
C THR A 97 2.75 13.24 -0.15
N TYR A 98 1.62 13.49 -0.83
CA TYR A 98 1.44 14.60 -1.76
C TYR A 98 1.68 15.99 -1.12
N PHE A 99 1.24 16.17 0.10
CA PHE A 99 1.38 17.45 0.82
C PHE A 99 2.66 17.53 1.68
N ARG A 100 3.64 16.65 1.41
CA ARG A 100 4.88 16.54 2.17
C ARG A 100 6.10 16.76 1.27
N PRO A 101 7.24 17.17 1.82
CA PRO A 101 8.49 17.21 1.08
C PRO A 101 8.90 15.82 0.58
N ASP A 102 9.66 15.76 -0.51
CA ASP A 102 10.26 14.53 -1.00
C ASP A 102 11.03 13.80 0.11
N ARG A 103 11.01 12.48 0.10
CA ARG A 103 11.70 11.59 1.06
C ARG A 103 11.24 11.74 2.50
N SER A 104 10.12 12.38 2.77
CA SER A 104 9.65 12.65 4.12
C SER A 104 8.59 11.68 4.62
N SER A 105 7.93 10.94 3.74
CA SER A 105 6.84 10.04 4.12
C SER A 105 7.32 8.61 4.30
N GLY A 106 7.45 8.16 5.55
CA GLY A 106 7.52 6.75 5.92
C GLY A 106 6.13 6.15 5.80
N SER A 107 5.69 5.91 4.56
CA SER A 107 4.32 5.52 4.22
C SER A 107 3.99 4.12 4.71
N ILE A 108 2.88 3.97 5.45
CA ILE A 108 2.38 2.65 5.84
C ILE A 108 2.07 1.78 4.61
N PHE A 109 1.59 2.38 3.53
CA PHE A 109 1.38 1.69 2.26
C PHE A 109 2.67 1.02 1.76
N LEU A 110 3.75 1.79 1.65
CA LEU A 110 5.03 1.28 1.18
C LEU A 110 5.58 0.18 2.10
N ASN A 111 5.52 0.39 3.41
CA ASN A 111 6.11 -0.53 4.36
C ASN A 111 5.37 -1.87 4.41
N CYS A 112 4.05 -1.89 4.23
CA CYS A 112 3.28 -3.11 4.07
C CYS A 112 3.63 -3.85 2.76
N MET A 113 3.77 -3.11 1.65
CA MET A 113 4.18 -3.68 0.37
C MET A 113 5.60 -4.24 0.44
N MET A 114 6.55 -3.51 1.04
CA MET A 114 7.94 -3.96 1.20
C MET A 114 8.04 -5.19 2.13
N TYR A 115 7.25 -5.24 3.18
CA TYR A 115 7.21 -6.43 4.03
C TYR A 115 6.83 -7.68 3.22
N LYS A 116 5.77 -7.61 2.43
CA LYS A 116 5.37 -8.72 1.57
C LYS A 116 6.40 -9.01 0.47
N GLU A 117 7.04 -7.99 -0.07
CA GLU A 117 8.11 -8.16 -1.06
C GLU A 117 9.30 -8.93 -0.47
N LEU A 118 9.72 -8.59 0.75
CA LEU A 118 10.78 -9.31 1.46
C LEU A 118 10.39 -10.76 1.79
N ARG A 119 9.14 -11.02 2.20
CA ARG A 119 8.62 -12.37 2.40
C ARG A 119 8.55 -13.17 1.09
N ALA A 120 8.23 -12.51 -0.01
CA ALA A 120 8.27 -13.14 -1.33
C ALA A 120 9.69 -13.53 -1.75
N MET A 121 10.69 -12.66 -1.48
CA MET A 121 12.10 -12.98 -1.71
C MET A 121 12.58 -14.14 -0.85
N GLU A 122 12.21 -14.17 0.43
CA GLU A 122 12.46 -15.31 1.34
C GLU A 122 11.91 -16.62 0.74
N TYR A 123 10.63 -16.61 0.35
CA TYR A 123 9.97 -17.77 -0.24
C TYR A 123 10.67 -18.24 -1.53
N LEU A 124 10.93 -17.33 -2.46
CA LEU A 124 11.58 -17.65 -3.74
C LEU A 124 13.01 -18.15 -3.54
N ALA A 125 13.79 -17.54 -2.67
CA ALA A 125 15.13 -18.00 -2.33
C ALA A 125 15.11 -19.41 -1.72
N GLY A 126 14.16 -19.69 -0.83
CA GLY A 126 13.95 -21.02 -0.28
C GLY A 126 13.58 -22.06 -1.33
N ARG A 127 12.74 -21.69 -2.32
CA ARG A 127 12.36 -22.58 -3.45
C ARG A 127 13.53 -22.85 -4.42
N LEU A 128 14.51 -21.99 -4.46
CA LEU A 128 15.73 -22.12 -5.26
C LEU A 128 16.93 -22.71 -4.50
N ASP A 129 16.72 -23.20 -3.26
CA ASP A 129 17.76 -23.72 -2.37
C ASP A 129 18.85 -22.70 -1.98
N LEU A 130 18.53 -21.39 -2.05
CA LEU A 130 19.42 -20.29 -1.65
C LEU A 130 19.21 -19.95 -0.17
N GLN A 131 19.56 -20.87 0.74
CA GLN A 131 19.18 -20.83 2.16
C GLN A 131 19.72 -19.60 2.90
N GLU A 132 20.95 -19.15 2.61
CA GLU A 132 21.54 -17.98 3.25
C GLU A 132 20.77 -16.71 2.89
N LEU A 133 20.40 -16.56 1.62
CA LEU A 133 19.58 -15.44 1.15
C LEU A 133 18.15 -15.48 1.72
N ALA A 134 17.56 -16.68 1.78
CA ALA A 134 16.25 -16.85 2.41
C ALA A 134 16.27 -16.36 3.86
N ALA A 135 17.30 -16.78 4.64
CA ALA A 135 17.45 -16.34 6.02
C ALA A 135 17.73 -14.83 6.15
N GLU A 136 18.41 -14.22 5.20
CA GLU A 136 18.66 -12.78 5.17
C GLU A 136 17.34 -12.01 4.91
N TYR A 137 16.54 -12.41 3.91
CA TYR A 137 15.25 -11.79 3.61
C TYR A 137 14.26 -11.98 4.75
N ALA A 138 14.26 -13.15 5.42
CA ALA A 138 13.46 -13.38 6.63
C ALA A 138 13.77 -12.35 7.71
N ARG A 139 15.07 -12.17 8.05
CA ARG A 139 15.49 -11.18 9.05
C ARG A 139 15.10 -9.76 8.64
N ASN A 140 15.32 -9.37 7.39
CA ASN A 140 14.95 -8.05 6.90
C ASN A 140 13.44 -7.80 6.99
N ALA A 141 12.62 -8.82 6.74
CA ALA A 141 11.17 -8.75 6.90
C ALA A 141 10.77 -8.60 8.37
N ASP A 142 11.37 -9.39 9.27
CA ASP A 142 11.10 -9.31 10.70
C ASP A 142 11.48 -7.94 11.29
N ASP A 143 12.66 -7.43 10.91
CA ASP A 143 13.11 -6.08 11.29
C ASP A 143 12.14 -5.00 10.82
N LEU A 144 11.65 -5.12 9.57
CA LEU A 144 10.67 -4.16 9.05
C LEU A 144 9.33 -4.26 9.77
N LYS A 145 8.86 -5.47 10.07
CA LYS A 145 7.64 -5.66 10.87
C LYS A 145 7.76 -5.01 12.24
N ALA A 146 8.89 -5.20 12.92
CA ALA A 146 9.17 -4.56 14.20
C ALA A 146 9.17 -3.02 14.08
N ALA A 147 9.82 -2.47 13.04
CA ALA A 147 9.85 -1.03 12.79
C ALA A 147 8.44 -0.45 12.52
N VAL A 148 7.59 -1.14 11.76
CA VAL A 148 6.20 -0.73 11.52
C VAL A 148 5.40 -0.75 12.82
N GLN A 149 5.56 -1.79 13.64
CA GLN A 149 4.91 -1.89 14.95
C GLN A 149 5.34 -0.75 15.89
N GLU A 150 6.62 -0.43 15.94
CA GLU A 150 7.15 0.60 16.82
C GLU A 150 6.76 2.01 16.40
N HIS A 151 6.81 2.30 15.11
CA HIS A 151 6.73 3.69 14.62
C HIS A 151 5.39 4.06 13.99
N CYS A 152 4.65 3.09 13.43
CA CYS A 152 3.41 3.38 12.69
C CYS A 152 2.13 3.11 13.49
N TRP A 153 2.18 2.25 14.52
CA TRP A 153 1.02 1.99 15.37
C TRP A 153 0.79 3.14 16.36
N ASP A 154 -0.41 3.69 16.36
CA ASP A 154 -0.83 4.65 17.38
C ASP A 154 -1.75 3.96 18.41
N GLU A 155 -1.20 3.69 19.59
CA GLU A 155 -1.93 3.03 20.66
C GLU A 155 -3.13 3.84 21.15
N ARG A 156 -3.06 5.18 21.08
CA ARG A 156 -4.18 6.03 21.47
C ARG A 156 -5.36 5.89 20.54
N ASP A 157 -5.08 5.96 19.23
CA ASP A 157 -6.11 6.00 18.19
C ASP A 157 -6.49 4.60 17.69
N GLY A 158 -5.70 3.54 17.99
CA GLY A 158 -5.98 2.18 17.55
C GLY A 158 -5.87 1.99 16.03
N PHE A 159 -4.89 2.65 15.40
CA PHE A 159 -4.74 2.61 13.95
C PHE A 159 -3.27 2.71 13.52
N PHE A 160 -2.95 2.16 12.35
CA PHE A 160 -1.63 2.32 11.72
C PHE A 160 -1.61 3.57 10.83
N TYR A 161 -0.62 4.41 11.05
CA TYR A 161 -0.42 5.65 10.32
C TYR A 161 0.92 5.68 9.60
N SER A 162 0.99 6.48 8.54
CA SER A 162 2.29 6.91 7.99
C SER A 162 3.02 7.84 8.98
N VAL A 163 4.33 7.96 8.81
CA VAL A 163 5.15 8.81 9.67
C VAL A 163 5.89 9.87 8.88
N ASP A 164 6.14 11.01 9.51
CA ASP A 164 7.01 12.07 9.00
C ASP A 164 8.45 11.78 9.39
N LEU A 165 9.30 11.64 8.40
CA LEU A 165 10.75 11.41 8.56
C LEU A 165 11.57 12.70 8.39
N ASN A 166 10.95 13.81 7.98
CA ASN A 166 11.65 15.07 7.71
C ASN A 166 11.84 15.90 8.97
N LEU A 167 12.52 15.31 9.94
CA LEU A 167 12.81 15.98 11.21
C LEU A 167 14.25 16.48 11.21
N ARG A 168 14.43 17.71 11.67
CA ARG A 168 15.75 18.28 11.86
C ARG A 168 16.19 18.11 13.30
N PRO A 169 17.39 17.56 13.56
CA PRO A 169 17.95 17.53 14.90
C PRO A 169 18.03 18.95 15.47
N VAL A 170 17.61 19.11 16.72
CA VAL A 170 17.70 20.37 17.44
C VAL A 170 18.90 20.30 18.39
N SER A 171 19.91 21.14 18.16
CA SER A 171 21.02 21.32 19.09
C SER A 171 20.71 22.50 19.99
N THR A 172 20.82 22.27 21.30
CA THR A 172 20.65 23.31 22.33
C THR A 172 21.98 23.87 22.82
N GLU A 173 23.11 23.49 22.23
CA GLU A 173 24.46 23.89 22.68
C GLU A 173 24.68 25.39 22.69
N LYS A 174 24.02 26.12 21.79
CA LYS A 174 24.15 27.60 21.67
C LYS A 174 23.02 28.36 22.35
N GLU A 175 22.06 27.67 22.94
CA GLU A 175 20.90 28.26 23.57
C GLU A 175 21.19 28.53 25.06
N PRO A 176 21.22 29.81 25.51
CA PRO A 176 21.64 30.15 26.87
C PRO A 176 20.71 29.57 27.96
N TYR A 177 19.46 29.26 27.59
CA TYR A 177 18.46 28.75 28.53
C TYR A 177 18.17 27.24 28.39
N HIS A 178 18.73 26.59 27.39
CA HIS A 178 18.42 25.18 27.05
C HIS A 178 19.67 24.38 26.79
N GLY A 179 20.70 24.56 27.60
CA GLY A 179 21.94 23.77 27.50
C GLY A 179 21.69 22.27 27.67
N GLY A 180 22.43 21.45 26.94
CA GLY A 180 22.39 20.00 27.05
C GLY A 180 22.47 19.25 25.71
N ALA A 181 22.18 17.96 25.73
CA ALA A 181 22.24 17.12 24.54
C ALA A 181 21.17 17.53 23.52
N PRO A 182 21.43 17.35 22.21
CA PRO A 182 20.43 17.54 21.15
C PRO A 182 19.18 16.72 21.44
N ARG A 183 18.02 17.35 21.24
CA ARG A 183 16.72 16.67 21.32
C ARG A 183 16.19 16.47 19.92
N THR A 184 15.92 15.23 19.58
CA THR A 184 15.41 14.84 18.29
C THR A 184 14.48 13.66 18.43
N TRP A 185 13.61 13.50 17.46
CA TRP A 185 12.80 12.30 17.25
C TRP A 185 13.25 11.66 15.94
N ASP A 186 13.18 10.35 15.85
CA ASP A 186 13.49 9.64 14.61
C ASP A 186 12.38 9.79 13.57
N CYS A 187 11.14 9.90 14.04
CA CYS A 187 9.97 10.20 13.21
C CYS A 187 8.81 10.73 14.07
N LEU A 188 7.77 11.23 13.41
CA LEU A 188 6.49 11.59 14.05
C LEU A 188 5.32 10.95 13.31
N ILE A 189 4.39 10.37 14.05
CA ILE A 189 3.16 9.80 13.48
C ILE A 189 2.32 10.91 12.84
N GLN A 190 1.97 10.72 11.57
CA GLN A 190 1.02 11.55 10.83
C GLN A 190 -0.38 10.99 11.05
N ARG A 191 -1.11 11.51 12.04
CA ARG A 191 -2.48 11.08 12.33
C ARG A 191 -3.46 11.58 11.26
N ILE A 192 -3.29 11.07 10.04
CA ILE A 192 -4.17 11.29 8.91
C ILE A 192 -4.75 9.92 8.52
N GLY A 193 -6.05 9.77 8.72
CA GLY A 193 -6.74 8.50 8.51
C GLY A 193 -6.90 8.16 7.03
N VAL A 194 -5.91 7.48 6.46
CA VAL A 194 -5.95 6.92 5.10
C VAL A 194 -6.19 5.42 5.12
N TRP A 195 -6.91 4.92 4.11
CA TRP A 195 -7.27 3.51 3.98
C TRP A 195 -6.07 2.56 4.05
N SER A 196 -4.90 3.03 3.64
CA SER A 196 -3.68 2.23 3.64
C SER A 196 -3.24 1.76 5.03
N GLY A 197 -3.78 2.34 6.11
CA GLY A 197 -3.60 1.80 7.46
C GLY A 197 -4.11 0.36 7.60
N PHE A 198 -5.20 -0.01 6.91
CA PHE A 198 -5.73 -1.38 6.90
C PHE A 198 -4.81 -2.40 6.21
N LEU A 199 -3.83 -1.93 5.44
CA LEU A 199 -2.86 -2.82 4.81
C LEU A 199 -1.97 -3.56 5.82
N ALA A 200 -1.87 -3.07 7.05
CA ALA A 200 -1.19 -3.80 8.13
C ALA A 200 -1.86 -5.16 8.43
N MET A 201 -3.19 -5.26 8.25
CA MET A 201 -3.91 -6.54 8.32
C MET A 201 -3.66 -7.39 7.08
N TRP A 202 -3.74 -6.83 5.89
CA TRP A 202 -3.45 -7.54 4.64
C TRP A 202 -2.04 -8.14 4.62
N ALA A 203 -1.07 -7.42 5.16
CA ALA A 203 0.35 -7.80 5.17
C ALA A 203 0.76 -8.67 6.37
N ASP A 204 -0.14 -9.10 7.26
CA ASP A 204 0.17 -9.85 8.50
C ASP A 204 1.11 -9.13 9.47
N ILE A 205 1.06 -7.81 9.48
CA ILE A 205 1.83 -6.97 10.40
C ILE A 205 1.07 -6.75 11.70
N ALA A 206 -0.23 -6.43 11.63
CA ALA A 206 -1.06 -6.17 12.81
C ALA A 206 -1.13 -7.39 13.74
N THR A 207 -1.25 -7.15 15.06
CA THR A 207 -1.65 -8.21 15.98
C THR A 207 -3.16 -8.43 15.93
N PRO A 208 -3.69 -9.56 16.43
CA PRO A 208 -5.14 -9.76 16.49
C PRO A 208 -5.87 -8.64 17.25
N GLU A 209 -5.29 -8.16 18.37
CA GLU A 209 -5.86 -7.08 19.19
C GLU A 209 -5.86 -5.74 18.45
N GLN A 210 -4.79 -5.45 17.71
CA GLN A 210 -4.71 -4.27 16.85
C GLN A 210 -5.74 -4.34 15.73
N ALA A 211 -5.88 -5.49 15.07
CA ALA A 211 -6.87 -5.70 14.03
C ALA A 211 -8.30 -5.51 14.55
N GLU A 212 -8.62 -6.03 15.74
CA GLU A 212 -9.92 -5.82 16.39
C GLU A 212 -10.20 -4.33 16.62
N ARG A 213 -9.24 -3.58 17.12
CA ARG A 213 -9.37 -2.12 17.31
C ARG A 213 -9.58 -1.39 16.00
N MET A 214 -8.77 -1.71 14.98
CA MET A 214 -8.89 -1.10 13.64
C MET A 214 -10.27 -1.34 13.04
N VAL A 215 -10.81 -2.54 13.18
CA VAL A 215 -12.13 -2.89 12.64
C VAL A 215 -13.23 -2.17 13.43
N ARG A 216 -13.23 -2.27 14.75
CA ARG A 216 -14.27 -1.69 15.60
C ARG A 216 -14.27 -0.16 15.58
N GLU A 217 -13.09 0.47 15.67
CA GLU A 217 -12.95 1.91 15.90
C GLU A 217 -12.89 2.72 14.59
N HIS A 218 -12.50 2.07 13.48
CA HIS A 218 -12.27 2.77 12.20
C HIS A 218 -13.06 2.17 11.04
N PHE A 219 -12.94 0.86 10.78
CA PHE A 219 -13.61 0.25 9.64
C PHE A 219 -15.14 0.32 9.75
N SER A 220 -15.69 0.04 10.92
CA SER A 220 -17.15 -0.01 11.16
C SER A 220 -17.78 1.37 11.39
N ASP A 221 -16.99 2.42 11.62
CA ASP A 221 -17.50 3.76 11.91
C ASP A 221 -17.82 4.56 10.63
N GLU A 222 -19.09 4.92 10.43
CA GLU A 222 -19.55 5.74 9.30
C GLU A 222 -18.96 7.17 9.28
N ARG A 223 -18.48 7.66 10.41
CA ARG A 223 -17.80 8.96 10.50
C ARG A 223 -16.38 8.90 9.95
N THR A 224 -15.80 7.71 9.84
CA THR A 224 -14.46 7.48 9.32
C THR A 224 -14.51 6.80 7.96
N PHE A 225 -14.29 5.49 7.89
CA PHE A 225 -14.10 4.78 6.64
C PHE A 225 -15.35 4.08 6.11
N ASN A 226 -16.30 3.69 6.98
CA ASN A 226 -17.48 2.95 6.54
C ASN A 226 -18.40 3.82 5.67
N ALA A 227 -18.70 3.33 4.47
CA ALA A 227 -19.65 3.97 3.57
C ALA A 227 -20.63 2.93 2.99
N PRO A 228 -21.79 3.37 2.45
CA PRO A 228 -22.75 2.47 1.84
C PRO A 228 -22.19 1.56 0.74
N TYR A 229 -21.11 1.97 0.06
CA TYR A 229 -20.51 1.24 -1.07
C TYR A 229 -19.07 0.77 -0.81
N GLY A 230 -18.58 0.84 0.42
CA GLY A 230 -17.28 0.29 0.79
C GLY A 230 -16.46 1.19 1.70
N VAL A 231 -15.14 1.10 1.56
CA VAL A 231 -14.15 1.81 2.38
C VAL A 231 -13.76 3.11 1.72
N ARG A 232 -13.95 4.24 2.40
CA ARG A 232 -13.42 5.53 1.94
C ARG A 232 -11.89 5.49 1.92
N THR A 233 -11.30 6.08 0.89
CA THR A 233 -9.84 6.18 0.80
C THR A 233 -9.22 7.16 1.79
N LEU A 234 -9.98 8.13 2.25
CA LEU A 234 -9.65 9.03 3.35
C LEU A 234 -10.82 9.07 4.32
N SER A 235 -10.53 9.05 5.62
CA SER A 235 -11.54 9.19 6.67
C SER A 235 -12.37 10.44 6.45
N LYS A 236 -13.70 10.32 6.59
CA LYS A 236 -14.62 11.46 6.43
C LYS A 236 -14.38 12.56 7.48
N MET A 237 -13.71 12.26 8.58
CA MET A 237 -13.37 13.24 9.62
C MET A 237 -12.16 14.10 9.24
N GLU A 238 -11.42 13.74 8.20
CA GLU A 238 -10.24 14.48 7.80
C GLU A 238 -10.61 15.81 7.13
N LYS A 239 -9.84 16.85 7.45
CA LYS A 239 -10.05 18.20 6.89
C LYS A 239 -9.89 18.25 5.37
N MET A 240 -9.08 17.35 4.82
CA MET A 240 -8.84 17.25 3.37
C MET A 240 -9.86 16.34 2.65
N TYR A 241 -10.82 15.76 3.37
CA TYR A 241 -11.85 14.94 2.74
C TYR A 241 -12.54 15.71 1.62
N SER A 242 -12.46 15.18 0.41
CA SER A 242 -13.04 15.79 -0.78
C SER A 242 -13.33 14.75 -1.86
N LEU A 243 -14.50 14.83 -2.45
CA LEU A 243 -14.89 13.96 -3.57
C LEU A 243 -14.63 14.61 -4.93
N LYS A 244 -14.12 15.83 -4.94
CA LYS A 244 -13.77 16.56 -6.17
C LYS A 244 -12.30 16.30 -6.50
N ALA A 245 -12.07 15.88 -7.74
CA ALA A 245 -10.73 15.85 -8.30
C ALA A 245 -10.15 17.27 -8.33
N SER A 246 -8.92 17.42 -7.88
CA SER A 246 -8.21 18.71 -7.86
C SER A 246 -7.09 18.69 -8.90
N GLY A 247 -7.40 19.19 -10.12
CA GLY A 247 -6.37 19.33 -11.17
C GLY A 247 -5.90 18.03 -11.82
N ASN A 248 -5.84 16.93 -11.08
CA ASN A 248 -5.67 15.57 -11.56
C ASN A 248 -7.06 14.92 -11.70
N PRO A 249 -7.35 14.17 -12.77
CA PRO A 249 -8.63 13.47 -12.90
C PRO A 249 -8.86 12.38 -11.86
N SER A 250 -7.86 12.04 -11.07
CA SER A 250 -7.90 11.05 -10.00
C SER A 250 -7.93 11.72 -8.62
N THR A 251 -8.71 11.17 -7.68
CA THR A 251 -8.70 11.63 -6.28
C THR A 251 -8.81 10.47 -5.31
N TRP A 252 -7.96 10.51 -4.27
CA TRP A 252 -7.92 9.55 -3.17
C TRP A 252 -8.34 10.17 -1.83
N LEU A 253 -8.96 11.35 -1.89
CA LEU A 253 -9.37 12.10 -0.69
C LEU A 253 -10.80 11.74 -0.22
N GLY A 254 -11.20 10.48 -0.40
CA GLY A 254 -12.45 9.96 0.15
C GLY A 254 -13.32 9.09 -0.74
N PRO A 255 -13.21 9.10 -2.09
CA PRO A 255 -13.97 8.19 -2.94
C PRO A 255 -13.72 6.72 -2.65
N ILE A 256 -14.60 5.86 -3.13
CA ILE A 256 -14.43 4.40 -3.09
C ILE A 256 -13.61 3.96 -4.29
N TRP A 257 -12.57 3.19 -4.04
CA TRP A 257 -11.73 2.54 -5.05
C TRP A 257 -11.80 1.03 -4.92
N GLY A 258 -11.84 0.31 -6.03
CA GLY A 258 -11.90 -1.15 -6.01
C GLY A 258 -10.74 -1.79 -5.27
N VAL A 259 -9.53 -1.25 -5.42
CA VAL A 259 -8.33 -1.76 -4.74
C VAL A 259 -8.38 -1.53 -3.22
N SER A 260 -8.91 -0.40 -2.75
CA SER A 260 -9.04 -0.17 -1.30
C SER A 260 -10.05 -1.12 -0.67
N ASN A 261 -11.19 -1.36 -1.32
CA ASN A 261 -12.15 -2.36 -0.87
C ASN A 261 -11.52 -3.75 -0.86
N TYR A 262 -10.84 -4.14 -1.95
CA TYR A 262 -10.28 -5.48 -2.08
C TYR A 262 -9.20 -5.78 -1.04
N LEU A 263 -8.20 -4.94 -0.89
CA LEU A 263 -7.10 -5.18 0.05
C LEU A 263 -7.56 -5.09 1.52
N THR A 264 -8.51 -4.20 1.83
CA THR A 264 -9.13 -4.18 3.16
C THR A 264 -9.92 -5.46 3.41
N TRP A 265 -10.71 -5.92 2.45
CA TRP A 265 -11.44 -7.19 2.51
C TRP A 265 -10.49 -8.37 2.73
N ARG A 266 -9.35 -8.42 2.02
CA ARG A 266 -8.34 -9.48 2.23
C ARG A 266 -7.83 -9.50 3.67
N GLY A 267 -7.58 -8.34 4.25
CA GLY A 267 -7.22 -8.21 5.66
C GLY A 267 -8.30 -8.74 6.60
N LEU A 268 -9.56 -8.37 6.38
CA LEU A 268 -10.71 -8.86 7.17
C LEU A 268 -10.85 -10.38 7.11
N VAL A 269 -10.79 -10.96 5.92
CA VAL A 269 -10.85 -12.43 5.72
C VAL A 269 -9.71 -13.12 6.48
N LYS A 270 -8.50 -12.60 6.36
CA LYS A 270 -7.30 -13.17 6.96
C LYS A 270 -7.35 -13.19 8.49
N TYR A 271 -7.90 -12.15 9.11
CA TYR A 271 -8.06 -12.04 10.56
C TYR A 271 -9.37 -12.63 11.10
N GLY A 272 -10.19 -13.21 10.22
CA GLY A 272 -11.40 -13.92 10.63
C GLY A 272 -12.62 -13.04 10.91
N PHE A 273 -12.61 -11.77 10.52
CA PHE A 273 -13.77 -10.85 10.60
C PHE A 273 -14.76 -11.16 9.48
N LYS A 274 -15.46 -12.28 9.61
CA LYS A 274 -16.30 -12.84 8.54
C LYS A 274 -17.49 -11.96 8.20
N GLU A 275 -18.13 -11.36 9.20
CA GLU A 275 -19.31 -10.53 9.04
C GLU A 275 -18.96 -9.25 8.30
N GLU A 276 -17.90 -8.58 8.70
CA GLU A 276 -17.39 -7.36 8.08
C GLU A 276 -16.85 -7.64 6.66
N ALA A 277 -16.19 -8.77 6.48
CA ALA A 277 -15.74 -9.20 5.14
C ALA A 277 -16.93 -9.46 4.21
N GLN A 278 -18.01 -10.10 4.70
CA GLN A 278 -19.22 -10.34 3.94
C GLN A 278 -19.94 -9.04 3.60
N GLU A 279 -20.02 -8.12 4.54
CA GLU A 279 -20.59 -6.79 4.32
C GLU A 279 -19.81 -6.03 3.23
N LEU A 280 -18.47 -5.97 3.33
CA LEU A 280 -17.65 -5.25 2.36
C LEU A 280 -17.68 -5.89 0.97
N ALA A 281 -17.66 -7.23 0.90
CA ALA A 281 -17.83 -7.95 -0.36
C ALA A 281 -19.18 -7.62 -1.01
N SER A 282 -20.27 -7.70 -0.24
CA SER A 282 -21.63 -7.39 -0.73
C SER A 282 -21.75 -5.96 -1.25
N LYS A 283 -21.20 -4.97 -0.53
CA LYS A 283 -21.15 -3.57 -0.95
C LYS A 283 -20.36 -3.39 -2.26
N THR A 284 -19.23 -4.04 -2.39
CA THR A 284 -18.37 -3.92 -3.59
C THR A 284 -19.02 -4.58 -4.81
N ILE A 285 -19.59 -5.77 -4.63
CA ILE A 285 -20.31 -6.50 -5.68
C ILE A 285 -21.50 -5.68 -6.16
N ALA A 286 -22.29 -5.14 -5.23
CA ALA A 286 -23.45 -4.29 -5.57
C ALA A 286 -23.03 -3.02 -6.31
N LEU A 287 -21.94 -2.35 -5.89
CA LEU A 287 -21.40 -1.16 -6.53
C LEU A 287 -21.05 -1.43 -8.00
N PHE A 288 -20.25 -2.45 -8.25
CA PHE A 288 -19.80 -2.77 -9.61
C PHE A 288 -20.92 -3.35 -10.48
N GLY A 289 -21.84 -4.15 -9.90
CA GLY A 289 -23.01 -4.67 -10.58
C GLY A 289 -23.91 -3.54 -11.06
N GLN A 290 -24.25 -2.60 -10.19
CA GLN A 290 -25.09 -1.44 -10.53
C GLN A 290 -24.46 -0.55 -11.60
N ASP A 291 -23.14 -0.31 -11.53
CA ASP A 291 -22.44 0.49 -12.53
C ASP A 291 -22.46 -0.21 -13.89
N TYR A 292 -22.11 -1.50 -13.91
CA TYR A 292 -22.10 -2.29 -15.15
C TYR A 292 -23.50 -2.40 -15.79
N GLU A 293 -24.54 -2.66 -15.01
CA GLU A 293 -25.92 -2.73 -15.50
C GLU A 293 -26.38 -1.41 -16.11
N ARG A 294 -25.95 -0.28 -15.52
CA ARG A 294 -26.37 1.05 -15.97
C ARG A 294 -25.56 1.57 -17.15
N THR A 295 -24.26 1.32 -17.19
CA THR A 295 -23.32 1.97 -18.12
C THR A 295 -22.66 0.99 -19.11
N GLY A 296 -22.70 -0.31 -18.83
CA GLY A 296 -22.01 -1.34 -19.61
C GLY A 296 -20.50 -1.42 -19.37
N VAL A 297 -19.95 -0.63 -18.45
CA VAL A 297 -18.53 -0.58 -18.12
C VAL A 297 -18.33 -0.42 -16.61
N LEU A 298 -17.09 -0.56 -16.14
CA LEU A 298 -16.69 -0.18 -14.78
C LEU A 298 -15.93 1.14 -14.83
N HIS A 299 -16.05 1.95 -13.79
CA HIS A 299 -15.32 3.20 -13.64
C HIS A 299 -14.18 3.05 -12.63
N GLU A 300 -13.28 3.99 -12.61
CA GLU A 300 -12.08 3.95 -11.77
C GLU A 300 -12.40 4.11 -10.29
N TYR A 301 -13.29 5.05 -9.94
CA TYR A 301 -13.68 5.33 -8.55
C TYR A 301 -15.10 5.94 -8.46
N TYR A 302 -15.67 5.89 -7.25
CA TYR A 302 -17.11 6.06 -7.05
C TYR A 302 -17.42 6.96 -5.85
N GLN A 303 -18.59 7.59 -5.88
CA GLN A 303 -19.17 8.34 -4.77
C GLN A 303 -19.49 7.40 -3.60
N PRO A 304 -19.03 7.69 -2.38
CA PRO A 304 -19.26 6.82 -1.22
C PRO A 304 -20.74 6.70 -0.82
N SER A 305 -21.55 7.75 -1.05
CA SER A 305 -22.91 7.85 -0.56
C SER A 305 -23.96 7.19 -1.44
N ASN A 306 -23.74 7.18 -2.76
CA ASN A 306 -24.74 6.73 -3.73
C ASN A 306 -24.21 5.78 -4.80
N GLY A 307 -22.89 5.48 -4.78
CA GLY A 307 -22.26 4.58 -5.76
C GLY A 307 -22.16 5.15 -7.17
N GLU A 308 -22.43 6.44 -7.37
CA GLU A 308 -22.29 7.05 -8.68
C GLU A 308 -20.81 7.07 -9.11
N PRO A 309 -20.49 6.65 -10.36
CA PRO A 309 -19.14 6.74 -10.87
C PRO A 309 -18.72 8.21 -11.00
N ILE A 310 -17.45 8.49 -10.75
CA ILE A 310 -16.93 9.86 -10.80
C ILE A 310 -16.22 10.12 -12.13
N LEU A 311 -15.26 9.30 -12.50
CA LEU A 311 -14.46 9.47 -13.72
C LEU A 311 -13.97 8.13 -14.30
N ASN A 312 -13.36 8.22 -15.49
CA ASN A 312 -12.60 7.19 -16.17
C ASN A 312 -13.40 5.90 -16.43
N PRO A 313 -14.38 5.93 -17.35
CA PRO A 313 -15.12 4.74 -17.78
C PRO A 313 -14.20 3.73 -18.48
N GLY A 314 -14.54 2.45 -18.39
CA GLY A 314 -13.77 1.37 -18.99
C GLY A 314 -12.57 0.92 -18.15
N PHE A 315 -12.52 1.28 -16.88
CA PHE A 315 -11.47 0.90 -15.97
C PHE A 315 -11.69 -0.51 -15.43
N GLN A 316 -10.96 -1.47 -15.95
CA GLN A 316 -11.09 -2.88 -15.53
C GLN A 316 -10.04 -3.31 -14.52
N ASN A 317 -8.84 -2.88 -14.64
CA ASN A 317 -7.65 -3.14 -13.83
C ASN A 317 -7.96 -3.92 -12.50
N TRP A 318 -7.72 -3.33 -11.35
CA TRP A 318 -8.02 -3.96 -10.04
C TRP A 318 -9.50 -4.14 -9.74
N ASN A 319 -10.42 -3.52 -10.48
CA ASN A 319 -11.85 -3.75 -10.29
C ASN A 319 -12.24 -5.20 -10.59
N THR A 320 -11.50 -5.90 -11.46
CA THR A 320 -11.71 -7.33 -11.74
C THR A 320 -11.45 -8.24 -10.53
N LEU A 321 -10.75 -7.76 -9.51
CA LEU A 321 -10.54 -8.48 -8.26
C LEU A 321 -11.84 -8.77 -7.48
N VAL A 322 -12.93 -8.08 -7.81
CA VAL A 322 -14.28 -8.37 -7.27
C VAL A 322 -14.71 -9.82 -7.53
N ILE A 323 -14.17 -10.47 -8.55
CA ILE A 323 -14.43 -11.89 -8.85
C ILE A 323 -13.99 -12.77 -7.68
N ASN A 324 -12.91 -12.43 -6.99
CA ASN A 324 -12.48 -13.14 -5.78
C ASN A 324 -13.49 -12.99 -4.64
N MET A 325 -14.08 -11.79 -4.49
CA MET A 325 -15.13 -11.56 -3.51
C MET A 325 -16.38 -12.38 -3.83
N LEU A 326 -16.79 -12.43 -5.11
CA LEU A 326 -17.90 -13.27 -5.57
C LEU A 326 -17.64 -14.76 -5.30
N ASN A 327 -16.46 -15.25 -5.65
CA ASN A 327 -16.07 -16.64 -5.38
C ASN A 327 -16.12 -16.95 -3.89
N TRP A 328 -15.60 -16.08 -3.07
CA TRP A 328 -15.61 -16.26 -1.61
C TRP A 328 -17.04 -16.31 -1.04
N MET A 329 -17.91 -15.40 -1.50
CA MET A 329 -19.33 -15.37 -1.10
C MET A 329 -20.07 -16.66 -1.49
N ASP A 330 -19.70 -17.25 -2.64
CA ASP A 330 -20.25 -18.49 -3.15
C ASP A 330 -19.59 -19.76 -2.54
N GLY A 331 -18.63 -19.61 -1.63
CA GLY A 331 -17.85 -20.73 -1.08
C GLY A 331 -16.91 -21.38 -2.09
N LYS A 332 -16.60 -20.72 -3.19
CA LYS A 332 -15.65 -21.17 -4.22
C LYS A 332 -14.21 -20.79 -3.85
N PRO A 333 -13.21 -21.46 -4.46
CA PRO A 333 -11.81 -21.09 -4.27
C PRO A 333 -11.52 -19.63 -4.65
N VAL A 334 -10.76 -18.96 -3.83
CA VAL A 334 -10.25 -17.61 -4.08
C VAL A 334 -8.82 -17.71 -4.57
N VAL A 335 -8.50 -17.00 -5.65
CA VAL A 335 -7.13 -16.86 -6.13
C VAL A 335 -6.48 -15.76 -5.31
N ALA A 336 -5.74 -16.15 -4.27
CA ALA A 336 -5.08 -15.22 -3.38
C ALA A 336 -3.76 -14.74 -4.00
N GLU A 337 -3.46 -13.45 -3.80
CA GLU A 337 -2.12 -12.90 -3.99
C GLU A 337 -1.13 -13.54 -3.00
N PHE A 338 0.17 -13.43 -3.30
CA PHE A 338 1.23 -13.92 -2.42
C PHE A 338 1.15 -13.28 -1.02
#